data_c5dfe512b0358404b5f3fc7fac5fad65
#
_entry.id   c5dfe512b0358404b5f3fc7fac5fad65
#
_cell.length_a   1.000
_cell.length_b   1.000
_cell.length_c   1.000
_cell.angle_alpha   90.00
_cell.angle_beta   90.00
_cell.angle_gamma   90.00
#
_symmetry.space_group_name_H-M   'P 1'
#
loop_
_entity.id
_entity.type
_entity.pdbx_description
1 polymer ?
#
loop_
_entity_poly.entity_id
_entity_poly.type
_entity_poly.pdbx_seq_one_letter_code
_entity_poly.pdbx_strand_id
1 'polypeptide(L)'
;LKVAVDKDGRLQGATVAEAIDHLHSTTKTRVFAVVATSGTTNLGIIDDLKGIGKAAHDRDIWFHVDGAYGLAALCAPSVRPMFDGVEEADSFIVDPHKWLFAPFDACALVYRNPELAKQAHSQHASYLDTLKDDNWSPSDYAIHLTRRTRGLPFWFSLAAHGTDAYTEAMEQTLTVAKQAADLVRNHPNLQLLFEPELSIVAFTRKG
;
A
#
# COMPACT_ATOMS: atom_id res chain seq x y z
N LEU A 1 15.17 -11.37 -0.66
CA LEU A 1 14.77 -12.65 -0.08
C LEU A 1 13.40 -13.05 -0.61
N LYS A 2 13.24 -14.28 -1.10
CA LYS A 2 11.92 -14.84 -1.42
C LYS A 2 11.38 -15.53 -0.19
N VAL A 3 10.17 -15.18 0.22
CA VAL A 3 9.44 -15.79 1.32
C VAL A 3 8.23 -16.53 0.74
N ALA A 4 7.93 -17.72 1.23
CA ALA A 4 6.77 -18.48 0.79
C ALA A 4 5.47 -17.79 1.24
N VAL A 5 4.48 -17.80 0.37
CA VAL A 5 3.12 -17.38 0.68
C VAL A 5 2.27 -18.58 1.09
N ASP A 6 1.14 -18.34 1.74
CA ASP A 6 0.17 -19.38 2.06
C ASP A 6 -0.62 -19.86 0.81
N LYS A 7 -1.57 -20.77 1.02
CA LYS A 7 -2.43 -21.33 -0.05
C LYS A 7 -3.28 -20.27 -0.77
N ASP A 8 -3.53 -19.14 -0.11
CA ASP A 8 -4.33 -18.04 -0.63
C ASP A 8 -3.45 -16.91 -1.22
N GLY A 9 -2.13 -17.14 -1.29
CA GLY A 9 -1.17 -16.20 -1.89
C GLY A 9 -0.75 -15.06 -0.97
N ARG A 10 -1.02 -15.14 0.36
CA ARG A 10 -0.69 -14.12 1.35
C ARG A 10 0.65 -14.39 1.99
N LEU A 11 1.41 -13.35 2.18
CA LEU A 11 2.58 -13.37 3.04
C LEU A 11 2.13 -13.36 4.51
N GLN A 12 2.65 -14.29 5.30
CA GLN A 12 2.30 -14.47 6.71
C GLN A 12 3.44 -14.01 7.62
N GLY A 13 3.10 -13.36 8.75
CA GLY A 13 4.10 -12.86 9.69
C GLY A 13 5.02 -13.96 10.25
N ALA A 14 4.49 -15.14 10.55
CA ALA A 14 5.30 -16.27 11.02
C ALA A 14 6.35 -16.70 9.99
N THR A 15 5.95 -16.82 8.71
CA THR A 15 6.85 -17.20 7.62
C THR A 15 7.93 -16.14 7.37
N VAL A 16 7.57 -14.85 7.51
CA VAL A 16 8.54 -13.74 7.44
C VAL A 16 9.55 -13.84 8.58
N ALA A 17 9.09 -14.05 9.80
CA ALA A 17 9.96 -14.20 10.97
C ALA A 17 10.98 -15.33 10.79
N GLU A 18 10.51 -16.52 10.42
CA GLU A 18 11.36 -17.69 10.15
C GLU A 18 12.39 -17.42 9.05
N ALA A 19 11.97 -16.78 7.96
CA ALA A 19 12.86 -16.48 6.83
C ALA A 19 13.97 -15.48 7.21
N ILE A 20 13.65 -14.46 8.03
CA ILE A 20 14.63 -13.49 8.53
C ILE A 20 15.63 -14.19 9.45
N ASP A 21 15.16 -14.99 10.40
CA ASP A 21 16.01 -15.69 11.38
C ASP A 21 16.91 -16.70 10.68
N HIS A 22 16.38 -17.44 9.71
CA HIS A 22 17.17 -18.36 8.89
C HIS A 22 18.27 -17.64 8.10
N LEU A 23 17.92 -16.52 7.43
CA LEU A 23 18.90 -15.75 6.67
C LEU A 23 20.02 -15.22 7.57
N HIS A 24 19.66 -14.68 8.74
CA HIS A 24 20.62 -14.15 9.70
C HIS A 24 21.57 -15.26 10.23
N SER A 25 21.04 -16.44 10.55
CA SER A 25 21.84 -17.55 11.09
C SER A 25 22.79 -18.14 10.05
N THR A 26 22.36 -18.22 8.78
CA THR A 26 23.14 -18.91 7.72
C THR A 26 24.13 -18.01 7.01
N THR A 27 23.78 -16.74 6.76
CA THR A 27 24.57 -15.83 5.93
C THR A 27 25.15 -14.64 6.68
N LYS A 28 24.71 -14.41 7.92
CA LYS A 28 24.97 -13.19 8.71
C LYS A 28 24.48 -11.90 8.04
N THR A 29 23.64 -12.00 7.03
CA THR A 29 23.04 -10.87 6.35
C THR A 29 21.99 -10.22 7.27
N ARG A 30 22.06 -8.90 7.42
CA ARG A 30 21.06 -8.13 8.15
C ARG A 30 19.96 -7.69 7.21
N VAL A 31 18.71 -8.05 7.50
CA VAL A 31 17.53 -7.46 6.88
C VAL A 31 17.28 -6.11 7.54
N PHE A 32 17.06 -5.07 6.75
CA PHE A 32 16.81 -3.72 7.27
C PHE A 32 15.35 -3.26 7.05
N ALA A 33 14.64 -3.90 6.11
CA ALA A 33 13.24 -3.57 5.83
C ALA A 33 12.46 -4.82 5.39
N VAL A 34 11.18 -4.83 5.70
CA VAL A 34 10.18 -5.77 5.19
C VAL A 34 9.09 -4.96 4.49
N VAL A 35 8.67 -5.42 3.33
CA VAL A 35 7.56 -4.83 2.57
C VAL A 35 6.42 -5.85 2.53
N ALA A 36 5.27 -5.47 3.06
CA ALA A 36 4.02 -6.20 2.87
C ALA A 36 3.16 -5.49 1.82
N THR A 37 2.38 -6.25 1.08
CA THR A 37 1.47 -5.70 0.08
C THR A 37 0.05 -5.64 0.63
N SER A 38 -0.58 -4.50 0.46
CA SER A 38 -1.98 -4.30 0.83
C SER A 38 -2.83 -4.09 -0.42
N GLY A 39 -3.15 -5.21 -1.08
CA GLY A 39 -3.84 -5.28 -2.35
C GLY A 39 -2.89 -5.49 -3.54
N THR A 40 -2.56 -6.74 -3.84
CA THR A 40 -1.69 -7.09 -4.97
C THR A 40 -2.31 -6.66 -6.31
N THR A 41 -1.47 -6.30 -7.28
CA THR A 41 -1.90 -5.75 -8.59
C THR A 41 -2.84 -6.68 -9.35
N ASN A 42 -2.63 -7.99 -9.30
CA ASN A 42 -3.37 -8.93 -10.14
C ASN A 42 -4.61 -9.54 -9.45
N LEU A 43 -4.61 -9.66 -8.13
CA LEU A 43 -5.65 -10.38 -7.40
C LEU A 43 -6.25 -9.56 -6.24
N GLY A 44 -5.66 -8.43 -5.87
CA GLY A 44 -6.13 -7.60 -4.75
C GLY A 44 -5.87 -8.21 -3.37
N ILE A 45 -4.96 -9.19 -3.26
CA ILE A 45 -4.66 -9.88 -2.01
C ILE A 45 -3.99 -8.94 -1.03
N ILE A 46 -4.40 -9.00 0.23
CA ILE A 46 -3.82 -8.26 1.35
C ILE A 46 -3.03 -9.24 2.21
N ASP A 47 -1.76 -8.94 2.48
CA ASP A 47 -0.88 -9.73 3.35
C ASP A 47 -1.30 -9.63 4.82
N ASP A 48 -0.77 -10.50 5.68
CA ASP A 48 -0.94 -10.44 7.14
C ASP A 48 -0.17 -9.24 7.72
N LEU A 49 -0.73 -8.04 7.57
CA LEU A 49 -0.07 -6.79 7.96
C LEU A 49 0.32 -6.79 9.44
N LYS A 50 -0.58 -7.28 10.31
CA LYS A 50 -0.37 -7.32 11.75
C LYS A 50 0.75 -8.28 12.15
N GLY A 51 0.72 -9.49 11.59
CA GLY A 51 1.76 -10.49 11.86
C GLY A 51 3.12 -10.07 11.32
N ILE A 52 3.15 -9.46 10.11
CA ILE A 52 4.39 -8.97 9.49
C ILE A 52 4.94 -7.78 10.27
N GLY A 53 4.10 -6.82 10.66
CA GLY A 53 4.49 -5.68 11.49
C GLY A 53 5.12 -6.14 12.80
N LYS A 54 4.49 -7.09 13.49
CA LYS A 54 5.05 -7.69 14.69
C LYS A 54 6.39 -8.37 14.42
N ALA A 55 6.50 -9.18 13.37
CA ALA A 55 7.73 -9.87 13.02
C ALA A 55 8.89 -8.92 12.72
N ALA A 56 8.60 -7.77 12.09
CA ALA A 56 9.57 -6.73 11.80
C ALA A 56 10.02 -5.98 13.07
N HIS A 57 9.07 -5.51 13.88
CA HIS A 57 9.37 -4.75 15.09
C HIS A 57 10.08 -5.57 16.18
N ASP A 58 9.73 -6.85 16.34
CA ASP A 58 10.45 -7.76 17.25
C ASP A 58 11.94 -7.90 16.88
N ARG A 59 12.36 -7.48 15.66
CA ARG A 59 13.73 -7.59 15.11
C ARG A 59 14.37 -6.26 14.77
N ASP A 60 13.75 -5.15 15.17
CA ASP A 60 14.21 -3.79 14.85
C ASP A 60 14.41 -3.57 13.34
N ILE A 61 13.41 -3.97 12.55
CA ILE A 61 13.38 -3.90 11.09
C ILE A 61 12.27 -2.95 10.65
N TRP A 62 12.55 -2.09 9.66
CA TRP A 62 11.57 -1.18 9.08
C TRP A 62 10.41 -1.94 8.43
N PHE A 63 9.20 -1.58 8.77
CA PHE A 63 7.99 -2.14 8.18
C PHE A 63 7.34 -1.15 7.21
N HIS A 64 7.35 -1.51 5.92
CA HIS A 64 6.68 -0.73 4.87
C HIS A 64 5.47 -1.47 4.33
N VAL A 65 4.37 -0.76 4.09
CA VAL A 65 3.18 -1.31 3.44
C VAL A 65 3.03 -0.71 2.05
N ASP A 66 3.18 -1.56 1.02
CA ASP A 66 2.81 -1.20 -0.35
C ASP A 66 1.28 -1.33 -0.50
N GLY A 67 0.62 -0.22 -0.35
CA GLY A 67 -0.82 -0.08 -0.53
C GLY A 67 -1.18 0.77 -1.75
N ALA A 68 -0.27 0.86 -2.72
CA ALA A 68 -0.42 1.70 -3.90
C ALA A 68 -1.81 1.62 -4.55
N TYR A 69 -2.40 0.43 -4.55
CA TYR A 69 -3.77 0.20 -4.99
C TYR A 69 -4.73 0.03 -3.81
N GLY A 70 -4.52 -0.98 -2.97
CA GLY A 70 -5.55 -1.49 -2.06
C GLY A 70 -5.80 -0.62 -0.83
N LEU A 71 -4.81 0.14 -0.33
CA LEU A 71 -5.03 1.00 0.86
C LEU A 71 -6.07 2.10 0.64
N ALA A 72 -6.42 2.43 -0.59
CA ALA A 72 -7.55 3.29 -0.88
C ALA A 72 -8.85 2.78 -0.23
N ALA A 73 -9.02 1.46 -0.12
CA ALA A 73 -10.19 0.82 0.46
C ALA A 73 -10.30 0.96 2.00
N LEU A 74 -9.31 1.54 2.69
CA LEU A 74 -9.47 1.98 4.07
C LEU A 74 -10.64 2.96 4.26
N CYS A 75 -11.04 3.65 3.18
CA CYS A 75 -12.22 4.51 3.18
C CYS A 75 -13.54 3.73 3.19
N ALA A 76 -13.53 2.43 2.89
CA ALA A 76 -14.71 1.58 2.81
C ALA A 76 -14.91 0.77 4.12
N PRO A 77 -15.93 1.06 4.93
CA PRO A 77 -16.18 0.35 6.19
C PRO A 77 -16.33 -1.16 6.03
N SER A 78 -16.88 -1.64 4.90
CA SER A 78 -17.16 -3.06 4.67
C SER A 78 -15.89 -3.93 4.60
N VAL A 79 -14.75 -3.36 4.20
CA VAL A 79 -13.48 -4.08 4.06
C VAL A 79 -12.37 -3.55 4.98
N ARG A 80 -12.61 -2.47 5.70
CA ARG A 80 -11.63 -1.85 6.59
C ARG A 80 -10.94 -2.83 7.56
N PRO A 81 -11.65 -3.81 8.18
CA PRO A 81 -10.99 -4.77 9.08
C PRO A 81 -9.92 -5.64 8.43
N MET A 82 -9.93 -5.77 7.10
CA MET A 82 -8.90 -6.54 6.38
C MET A 82 -7.52 -5.88 6.41
N PHE A 83 -7.47 -4.60 6.77
CA PHE A 83 -6.24 -3.80 6.84
C PHE A 83 -5.68 -3.67 8.27
N ASP A 84 -6.19 -4.45 9.23
CA ASP A 84 -5.69 -4.46 10.60
C ASP A 84 -4.19 -4.73 10.62
N GLY A 85 -3.43 -3.87 11.32
CA GLY A 85 -1.96 -3.90 11.35
C GLY A 85 -1.31 -2.85 10.44
N VAL A 86 -2.05 -2.15 9.57
CA VAL A 86 -1.48 -1.04 8.80
C VAL A 86 -1.01 0.10 9.71
N GLU A 87 -1.64 0.26 10.85
CA GLU A 87 -1.26 1.21 11.90
C GLU A 87 0.12 0.94 12.50
N GLU A 88 0.65 -0.27 12.32
CA GLU A 88 2.00 -0.64 12.76
C GLU A 88 3.09 -0.25 11.74
N ALA A 89 2.72 0.12 10.51
CA ALA A 89 3.69 0.45 9.48
C ALA A 89 4.55 1.67 9.85
N ASP A 90 5.87 1.60 9.61
CA ASP A 90 6.79 2.74 9.70
C ASP A 90 6.61 3.70 8.52
N SER A 91 6.21 3.13 7.38
CA SER A 91 5.78 3.89 6.21
C SER A 91 4.80 3.09 5.35
N PHE A 92 3.96 3.80 4.61
CA PHE A 92 3.13 3.17 3.58
C PHE A 92 2.95 4.08 2.37
N ILE A 93 2.59 3.49 1.24
CA ILE A 93 2.18 4.23 0.05
C ILE A 93 0.72 3.97 -0.29
N VAL A 94 0.09 4.98 -0.88
CA VAL A 94 -1.18 4.88 -1.60
C VAL A 94 -1.12 5.79 -2.82
N ASP A 95 -1.66 5.33 -3.95
CA ASP A 95 -1.69 6.12 -5.18
C ASP A 95 -3.10 6.71 -5.39
N PRO A 96 -3.31 7.99 -5.08
CA PRO A 96 -4.61 8.62 -5.30
C PRO A 96 -5.08 8.54 -6.75
N HIS A 97 -4.17 8.52 -7.71
CA HIS A 97 -4.49 8.39 -9.14
C HIS A 97 -4.94 6.98 -9.56
N LYS A 98 -4.94 6.00 -8.64
CA LYS A 98 -5.52 4.67 -8.85
C LYS A 98 -6.96 4.65 -8.35
N TRP A 99 -7.20 4.06 -7.23
CA TRP A 99 -8.55 3.79 -6.75
C TRP A 99 -9.18 4.93 -5.92
N LEU A 100 -8.43 6.02 -5.66
CA LEU A 100 -9.00 7.27 -5.11
C LEU A 100 -9.41 8.27 -6.20
N PHE A 101 -9.52 7.83 -7.45
CA PHE A 101 -10.09 8.58 -8.58
C PHE A 101 -9.42 9.93 -8.89
N ALA A 102 -8.24 10.18 -8.33
CA ALA A 102 -7.52 11.42 -8.59
C ALA A 102 -6.90 11.43 -10.00
N PRO A 103 -6.68 12.59 -10.60
CA PRO A 103 -5.95 12.68 -11.86
C PRO A 103 -4.54 12.11 -11.76
N PHE A 104 -4.07 11.46 -12.80
CA PHE A 104 -2.71 11.00 -12.94
C PHE A 104 -1.74 12.21 -12.98
N ASP A 105 -0.60 12.20 -12.31
CA ASP A 105 0.04 11.18 -11.49
C ASP A 105 0.14 11.68 -10.04
N ALA A 106 -0.30 10.90 -9.08
CA ALA A 106 -0.15 11.23 -7.67
C ALA A 106 0.14 9.97 -6.84
N CYS A 107 1.18 10.01 -6.03
CA CYS A 107 1.51 9.00 -5.03
C CYS A 107 1.68 9.69 -3.69
N ALA A 108 1.06 9.17 -2.65
CA ALA A 108 1.23 9.63 -1.28
C ALA A 108 2.09 8.62 -0.53
N LEU A 109 3.28 9.04 -0.08
CA LEU A 109 4.14 8.30 0.82
C LEU A 109 4.00 8.90 2.22
N VAL A 110 3.57 8.09 3.17
CA VAL A 110 3.32 8.49 4.54
C VAL A 110 4.33 7.80 5.46
N TYR A 111 4.88 8.55 6.40
CA TYR A 111 5.85 8.07 7.38
C TYR A 111 5.27 8.23 8.79
N ARG A 112 5.46 7.22 9.64
CA ARG A 112 5.14 7.30 11.07
C ARG A 112 5.98 8.38 11.75
N ASN A 113 7.29 8.38 11.50
CA ASN A 113 8.23 9.38 11.96
C ASN A 113 8.82 10.14 10.77
N PRO A 114 8.28 11.32 10.43
CA PRO A 114 8.74 12.09 9.28
C PRO A 114 10.18 12.61 9.42
N GLU A 115 10.71 12.77 10.64
CA GLU A 115 12.09 13.23 10.84
C GLU A 115 13.12 12.23 10.32
N LEU A 116 12.84 10.93 10.40
CA LEU A 116 13.71 9.88 9.81
C LEU A 116 13.73 10.00 8.28
N ALA A 117 12.57 10.26 7.66
CA ALA A 117 12.49 10.49 6.23
C ALA A 117 13.26 11.76 5.81
N LYS A 118 13.12 12.85 6.58
CA LYS A 118 13.87 14.08 6.36
C LYS A 118 15.38 13.84 6.42
N GLN A 119 15.85 13.12 7.43
CA GLN A 119 17.27 12.77 7.54
C GLN A 119 17.79 11.96 6.36
N ALA A 120 16.97 11.04 5.83
CA ALA A 120 17.33 10.17 4.71
C ALA A 120 17.31 10.89 3.35
N HIS A 121 16.43 11.87 3.18
CA HIS A 121 16.18 12.51 1.88
C HIS A 121 16.71 13.93 1.76
N SER A 122 16.99 14.62 2.87
CA SER A 122 17.52 16.00 2.83
C SER A 122 18.80 16.09 2.01
N GLN A 123 18.80 17.02 1.06
CA GLN A 123 19.95 17.31 0.23
C GLN A 123 20.64 18.58 0.76
N HIS A 124 21.95 18.49 0.94
CA HIS A 124 22.76 19.61 1.36
C HIS A 124 23.58 20.12 0.17
N ALA A 125 23.29 21.34 -0.25
CA ALA A 125 24.10 22.02 -1.25
C ALA A 125 24.14 23.53 -0.87
N SER A 126 25.32 24.15 -1.04
CA SER A 126 25.56 25.54 -0.59
C SER A 126 24.58 26.55 -1.19
N TYR A 127 24.10 26.33 -2.42
CA TYR A 127 23.10 27.20 -3.05
C TYR A 127 21.67 26.99 -2.52
N LEU A 128 21.40 25.85 -1.87
CA LEU A 128 20.11 25.58 -1.21
C LEU A 128 20.08 26.14 0.20
N ASP A 129 21.24 26.28 0.85
CA ASP A 129 21.32 26.79 2.23
C ASP A 129 20.85 28.24 2.35
N THR A 130 20.96 29.02 1.26
CA THR A 130 20.42 30.38 1.17
C THR A 130 18.90 30.46 1.06
N LEU A 131 18.25 29.34 0.71
CA LEU A 131 16.81 29.20 0.56
C LEU A 131 16.18 28.43 1.74
N LYS A 132 17.00 27.93 2.67
CA LYS A 132 16.51 27.25 3.87
C LYS A 132 15.90 28.25 4.81
N ASP A 133 14.58 28.28 4.72
CA ASP A 133 13.70 28.79 5.72
C ASP A 133 13.34 27.65 6.69
N ASP A 134 13.06 27.91 7.96
CA ASP A 134 12.60 26.90 8.93
C ASP A 134 11.22 26.31 8.56
N ASN A 135 10.71 26.66 7.38
CA ASN A 135 9.43 26.21 6.85
C ASN A 135 9.54 24.78 6.31
N TRP A 136 8.45 24.04 6.50
CA TRP A 136 8.28 22.71 5.93
C TRP A 136 8.45 22.74 4.40
N SER A 137 9.31 21.87 3.87
CA SER A 137 9.50 21.70 2.42
C SER A 137 9.31 20.26 2.01
N PRO A 138 8.46 19.98 1.00
CA PRO A 138 8.28 18.62 0.51
C PRO A 138 9.55 18.03 -0.11
N SER A 139 10.54 18.83 -0.50
CA SER A 139 11.83 18.34 -1.02
C SER A 139 12.68 17.64 0.04
N ASP A 140 12.43 17.91 1.32
CA ASP A 140 13.15 17.26 2.42
C ASP A 140 12.70 15.81 2.65
N TYR A 141 11.60 15.39 2.04
CA TYR A 141 10.98 14.08 2.24
C TYR A 141 10.97 13.21 0.98
N ALA A 142 11.66 13.60 -0.06
CA ALA A 142 11.71 12.85 -1.30
C ALA A 142 12.98 13.15 -2.11
N ILE A 143 13.28 12.25 -3.06
CA ILE A 143 14.45 12.37 -3.94
C ILE A 143 14.33 13.50 -4.98
N HIS A 144 13.13 14.05 -5.18
CA HIS A 144 12.89 15.12 -6.15
C HIS A 144 13.06 16.49 -5.52
N LEU A 145 13.87 17.33 -6.11
CA LEU A 145 13.99 18.73 -5.73
C LEU A 145 12.82 19.54 -6.31
N THR A 146 12.65 19.48 -7.63
CA THR A 146 11.59 20.16 -8.36
C THR A 146 10.54 19.16 -8.82
N ARG A 147 9.24 19.47 -8.57
CA ARG A 147 8.12 18.60 -8.97
C ARG A 147 6.84 19.40 -9.18
N ARG A 148 5.89 18.82 -9.91
CA ARG A 148 4.52 19.36 -10.01
C ARG A 148 3.80 19.20 -8.66
N THR A 149 2.86 20.10 -8.40
CA THR A 149 1.99 20.05 -7.20
C THR A 149 0.90 18.98 -7.36
N ARG A 150 1.34 17.70 -7.35
CA ARG A 150 0.48 16.55 -7.65
C ARG A 150 -0.65 16.31 -6.65
N GLY A 151 -0.46 16.69 -5.39
CA GLY A 151 -1.49 16.58 -4.36
C GLY A 151 -2.63 17.58 -4.51
N LEU A 152 -2.43 18.70 -5.21
CA LEU A 152 -3.42 19.77 -5.30
C LEU A 152 -4.70 19.35 -6.04
N PRO A 153 -4.66 18.67 -7.20
CA PRO A 153 -5.87 18.16 -7.85
C PRO A 153 -6.65 17.18 -6.96
N PHE A 154 -5.97 16.34 -6.20
CA PHE A 154 -6.61 15.42 -5.26
C PHE A 154 -7.27 16.16 -4.11
N TRP A 155 -6.59 17.17 -3.54
CA TRP A 155 -7.16 18.02 -2.50
C TRP A 155 -8.42 18.75 -2.97
N PHE A 156 -8.41 19.32 -4.19
CA PHE A 156 -9.59 19.96 -4.77
C PHE A 156 -10.74 18.97 -4.97
N SER A 157 -10.45 17.74 -5.39
CA SER A 157 -11.46 16.70 -5.52
C SER A 157 -12.10 16.35 -4.17
N LEU A 158 -11.28 16.18 -3.12
CA LEU A 158 -11.78 15.97 -1.76
C LEU A 158 -12.59 17.15 -1.25
N ALA A 159 -12.14 18.39 -1.50
CA ALA A 159 -12.84 19.60 -1.08
C ALA A 159 -14.19 19.79 -1.80
N ALA A 160 -14.27 19.37 -3.07
CA ALA A 160 -15.48 19.50 -3.88
C ALA A 160 -16.52 18.43 -3.58
N HIS A 161 -16.11 17.18 -3.36
CA HIS A 161 -17.00 16.03 -3.22
C HIS A 161 -17.21 15.58 -1.79
N GLY A 162 -16.26 15.84 -0.89
CA GLY A 162 -16.28 15.37 0.48
C GLY A 162 -15.87 13.89 0.62
N THR A 163 -15.55 13.47 1.83
CA THR A 163 -15.11 12.11 2.13
C THR A 163 -16.21 11.07 1.99
N ASP A 164 -17.47 11.45 2.22
CA ASP A 164 -18.61 10.54 2.13
C ASP A 164 -18.81 10.04 0.69
N ALA A 165 -18.68 10.94 -0.30
CA ALA A 165 -18.74 10.55 -1.71
C ALA A 165 -17.64 9.57 -2.10
N TYR A 166 -16.44 9.70 -1.52
CA TYR A 166 -15.36 8.74 -1.71
C TYR A 166 -15.68 7.38 -1.08
N THR A 167 -16.23 7.38 0.12
CA THR A 167 -16.68 6.14 0.80
C THR A 167 -17.75 5.43 -0.03
N GLU A 168 -18.78 6.15 -0.48
CA GLU A 168 -19.84 5.61 -1.33
C GLU A 168 -19.30 5.03 -2.64
N ALA A 169 -18.40 5.76 -3.32
CA ALA A 169 -17.79 5.29 -4.55
C ALA A 169 -16.96 4.01 -4.33
N MET A 170 -16.22 3.90 -3.23
CA MET A 170 -15.47 2.69 -2.86
C MET A 170 -16.41 1.50 -2.64
N GLU A 171 -17.44 1.66 -1.81
CA GLU A 171 -18.42 0.60 -1.55
C GLU A 171 -19.14 0.16 -2.84
N GLN A 172 -19.42 1.10 -3.74
CA GLN A 172 -20.01 0.78 -5.02
C GLN A 172 -19.06 -0.06 -5.89
N THR A 173 -17.76 0.26 -5.94
CA THR A 173 -16.80 -0.55 -6.71
C THR A 173 -16.65 -1.96 -6.14
N LEU A 174 -16.67 -2.13 -4.81
CA LEU A 174 -16.66 -3.43 -4.15
C LEU A 174 -17.93 -4.24 -4.48
N THR A 175 -19.08 -3.58 -4.50
CA THR A 175 -20.36 -4.19 -4.89
C THR A 175 -20.31 -4.66 -6.35
N VAL A 176 -19.84 -3.82 -7.26
CA VAL A 176 -19.69 -4.17 -8.70
C VAL A 176 -18.74 -5.35 -8.89
N ALA A 177 -17.62 -5.38 -8.15
CA ALA A 177 -16.68 -6.50 -8.22
C ALA A 177 -17.32 -7.84 -7.83
N LYS A 178 -18.13 -7.86 -6.75
CA LYS A 178 -18.88 -9.04 -6.33
C LYS A 178 -19.89 -9.47 -7.39
N GLN A 179 -20.66 -8.53 -7.95
CA GLN A 179 -21.61 -8.81 -9.03
C GLN A 179 -20.91 -9.38 -10.27
N ALA A 180 -19.75 -8.82 -10.65
CA ALA A 180 -18.97 -9.33 -11.77
C ALA A 180 -18.45 -10.75 -11.50
N ALA A 181 -17.98 -11.04 -10.28
CA ALA A 181 -17.59 -12.38 -9.88
C ALA A 181 -18.77 -13.39 -9.99
N ASP A 182 -19.97 -12.99 -9.58
CA ASP A 182 -21.17 -13.81 -9.72
C ASP A 182 -21.49 -14.09 -11.18
N LEU A 183 -21.39 -13.11 -12.06
CA LEU A 183 -21.56 -13.30 -13.51
C LEU A 183 -20.54 -14.29 -14.09
N VAL A 184 -19.27 -14.15 -13.71
CA VAL A 184 -18.19 -15.07 -14.12
C VAL A 184 -18.48 -16.49 -13.61
N ARG A 185 -18.86 -16.64 -12.35
CA ARG A 185 -19.12 -17.95 -11.72
C ARG A 185 -20.26 -18.69 -12.40
N ASN A 186 -21.30 -17.97 -12.81
CA ASN A 186 -22.47 -18.52 -13.48
C ASN A 186 -22.30 -18.67 -14.99
N HIS A 187 -21.20 -18.19 -15.57
CA HIS A 187 -20.96 -18.30 -17.01
C HIS A 187 -20.38 -19.67 -17.38
N PRO A 188 -20.94 -20.39 -18.39
CA PRO A 188 -20.52 -21.76 -18.70
C PRO A 188 -19.05 -21.88 -19.13
N ASN A 189 -18.51 -20.88 -19.79
CA ASN A 189 -17.18 -20.89 -20.37
C ASN A 189 -16.13 -20.11 -19.56
N LEU A 190 -16.49 -19.59 -18.38
CA LEU A 190 -15.55 -18.82 -17.54
C LEU A 190 -15.32 -19.53 -16.20
N GLN A 191 -14.16 -19.31 -15.64
CA GLN A 191 -13.77 -19.79 -14.33
C GLN A 191 -13.17 -18.62 -13.52
N LEU A 192 -13.76 -18.33 -12.37
CA LEU A 192 -13.19 -17.40 -11.41
C LEU A 192 -11.92 -18.01 -10.81
N LEU A 193 -10.82 -17.27 -10.81
CA LEU A 193 -9.53 -17.72 -10.28
C LEU A 193 -9.40 -17.46 -8.79
N PHE A 194 -10.01 -16.37 -8.32
CA PHE A 194 -9.95 -15.95 -6.93
C PHE A 194 -11.21 -15.16 -6.58
N GLU A 195 -11.72 -15.33 -5.36
CA GLU A 195 -12.85 -14.53 -4.88
C GLU A 195 -12.37 -13.09 -4.62
N PRO A 196 -13.03 -12.07 -5.20
CA PRO A 196 -12.59 -10.70 -5.04
C PRO A 196 -12.79 -10.23 -3.60
N GLU A 197 -11.70 -9.86 -2.96
CA GLU A 197 -11.70 -9.20 -1.66
C GLU A 197 -11.81 -7.68 -1.80
N LEU A 198 -11.24 -7.16 -2.88
CA LEU A 198 -11.29 -5.76 -3.29
C LEU A 198 -11.99 -5.63 -4.66
N SER A 199 -11.55 -4.69 -5.49
CA SER A 199 -12.22 -4.39 -6.77
C SER A 199 -11.69 -5.19 -7.97
N ILE A 200 -10.79 -6.15 -7.77
CA ILE A 200 -10.19 -6.95 -8.86
C ILE A 200 -10.94 -8.27 -9.01
N VAL A 201 -11.40 -8.55 -10.22
CA VAL A 201 -12.04 -9.82 -10.59
C VAL A 201 -11.16 -10.56 -11.58
N ALA A 202 -10.49 -11.61 -11.12
CA ALA A 202 -9.58 -12.41 -11.92
C ALA A 202 -10.27 -13.69 -12.40
N PHE A 203 -10.27 -13.93 -13.70
CA PHE A 203 -10.91 -15.10 -14.29
C PHE A 203 -10.17 -15.59 -15.54
N THR A 204 -10.45 -16.82 -15.94
CA THR A 204 -9.94 -17.44 -17.17
C THR A 204 -11.07 -18.07 -17.95
N ARG A 205 -10.81 -18.34 -19.24
CA ARG A 205 -11.69 -19.15 -20.06
C ARG A 205 -11.46 -20.62 -19.74
N LYS A 206 -12.55 -21.38 -19.56
CA LYS A 206 -12.46 -22.85 -19.54
C LYS A 206 -12.04 -23.35 -20.90
N GLY A 207 -11.02 -24.24 -20.95
CA GLY A 207 -10.53 -24.86 -22.17
C GLY A 207 -11.56 -25.79 -22.83
#